data_7e33a7152cf9d3efa88f7e6ea9f2db5b
#
_entry.id   7e33a7152cf9d3efa88f7e6ea9f2db5b
#
_cell.length_a   1.000
_cell.length_b   1.000
_cell.length_c   1.000
_cell.angle_alpha   90.00
_cell.angle_beta   90.00
_cell.angle_gamma   90.00
#
_symmetry.space_group_name_H-M   'P 1'
#
loop_
_entity.id
_entity.type
_entity.pdbx_description
1 polymer ?
#
loop_
_entity_poly.entity_id
_entity_poly.type
_entity_poly.pdbx_seq_one_letter_code
_entity_poly.pdbx_strand_id
1 'polypeptide(L)'
;LDRHGSFLQLLTLVLVLLASSAAVPRGAHLHGTNLKRIRAYMHQTLTGPNATEETSVQSPLGGGATFGQITVLDNELRDSPDRWRSSPLGRFQGLVAEAGLAGTPGLLSAANVVFTAGRHRGSTLAMLGTVQNLRATVERSVLGGTGEFRMARGYSSMVYMAGASTSNNDVYMIDFFVQV
;
A
#
# COMPACT_ATOMS: atom_id res chain seq x y z
N LEU A 1 -46.08 -43.26 9.59
CA LEU A 1 -46.60 -42.41 8.51
C LEU A 1 -45.79 -41.12 8.52
N ASP A 2 -45.22 -40.74 7.39
CA ASP A 2 -44.46 -39.48 7.07
C ASP A 2 -42.94 -39.45 7.32
N ARG A 3 -42.24 -40.54 7.08
CA ARG A 3 -40.76 -40.45 6.95
C ARG A 3 -40.28 -40.08 5.56
N HIS A 4 -41.12 -40.21 4.53
CA HIS A 4 -40.74 -39.90 3.14
C HIS A 4 -40.81 -38.38 2.79
N GLY A 5 -41.71 -37.64 3.44
CA GLY A 5 -41.81 -36.19 3.21
C GLY A 5 -40.63 -35.38 3.71
N SER A 6 -40.09 -35.78 4.89
CA SER A 6 -38.93 -35.10 5.47
C SER A 6 -37.62 -35.32 4.69
N PHE A 7 -37.47 -36.50 4.07
CA PHE A 7 -36.29 -36.81 3.29
C PHE A 7 -36.23 -36.05 1.96
N LEU A 8 -37.42 -35.90 1.31
CA LEU A 8 -37.52 -35.12 0.09
C LEU A 8 -37.28 -33.61 0.34
N GLN A 9 -37.77 -33.06 1.46
CA GLN A 9 -37.52 -31.69 1.85
C GLN A 9 -36.06 -31.41 2.19
N LEU A 10 -35.38 -32.35 2.85
CA LEU A 10 -33.95 -32.25 3.13
C LEU A 10 -33.13 -32.29 1.82
N LEU A 11 -33.51 -33.16 0.88
CA LEU A 11 -32.81 -33.32 -0.40
C LEU A 11 -32.96 -32.07 -1.26
N THR A 12 -34.15 -31.44 -1.28
CA THR A 12 -34.36 -30.19 -1.99
C THR A 12 -33.65 -29.01 -1.35
N LEU A 13 -33.55 -28.96 -0.02
CA LEU A 13 -32.80 -27.94 0.69
C LEU A 13 -31.29 -28.05 0.42
N VAL A 14 -30.74 -29.26 0.41
CA VAL A 14 -29.33 -29.51 0.09
C VAL A 14 -29.02 -29.20 -1.39
N LEU A 15 -29.94 -29.49 -2.31
CA LEU A 15 -29.75 -29.14 -3.73
C LEU A 15 -29.80 -27.62 -3.96
N VAL A 16 -30.65 -26.90 -3.24
CA VAL A 16 -30.70 -25.42 -3.31
C VAL A 16 -29.46 -24.80 -2.71
N LEU A 17 -28.89 -25.37 -1.63
CA LEU A 17 -27.64 -24.92 -1.04
C LEU A 17 -26.42 -25.19 -1.94
N LEU A 18 -26.45 -26.30 -2.71
CA LEU A 18 -25.38 -26.61 -3.68
C LEU A 18 -25.48 -25.78 -4.98
N ALA A 19 -26.68 -25.33 -5.34
CA ALA A 19 -26.87 -24.41 -6.48
C ALA A 19 -26.53 -22.95 -6.14
N SER A 20 -26.38 -22.60 -4.87
CA SER A 20 -25.98 -21.28 -4.38
C SER A 20 -24.47 -21.10 -4.23
N SER A 21 -23.66 -21.99 -4.82
CA SER A 21 -22.29 -21.61 -5.12
C SER A 21 -22.34 -20.53 -6.23
N ALA A 22 -22.72 -19.32 -5.80
CA ALA A 22 -22.55 -18.13 -6.61
C ALA A 22 -21.13 -18.19 -7.16
N ALA A 23 -21.01 -18.33 -8.46
CA ALA A 23 -19.75 -18.18 -9.14
C ALA A 23 -19.16 -16.85 -8.61
N VAL A 24 -18.10 -16.95 -7.81
CA VAL A 24 -17.28 -15.77 -7.52
C VAL A 24 -16.99 -15.18 -8.89
N PRO A 25 -17.40 -13.96 -9.18
CA PRO A 25 -17.13 -13.38 -10.48
C PRO A 25 -15.62 -13.48 -10.64
N ARG A 26 -15.17 -14.37 -11.51
CA ARG A 26 -13.76 -14.38 -11.96
C ARG A 26 -13.50 -12.96 -12.35
N GLY A 27 -12.57 -12.31 -11.62
CA GLY A 27 -12.34 -10.89 -11.71
C GLY A 27 -12.43 -10.46 -13.15
N ALA A 28 -13.24 -9.45 -13.40
CA ALA A 28 -13.39 -8.90 -14.73
C ALA A 28 -11.97 -8.69 -15.25
N HIS A 29 -11.58 -9.44 -16.27
CA HIS A 29 -10.36 -9.15 -17.01
C HIS A 29 -10.54 -7.70 -17.46
N LEU A 30 -9.81 -6.79 -16.80
CA LEU A 30 -9.74 -5.41 -17.22
C LEU A 30 -9.12 -5.44 -18.62
N HIS A 31 -9.99 -5.50 -19.61
CA HIS A 31 -9.60 -5.44 -21.01
C HIS A 31 -8.84 -4.12 -21.21
N GLY A 32 -7.52 -4.22 -21.47
CA GLY A 32 -6.74 -3.13 -22.03
C GLY A 32 -6.70 -1.84 -21.21
N THR A 33 -6.56 -1.90 -19.89
CA THR A 33 -6.24 -0.69 -19.12
C THR A 33 -4.83 -0.24 -19.47
N ASN A 34 -4.73 0.83 -20.23
CA ASN A 34 -3.47 1.48 -20.55
C ASN A 34 -2.92 2.13 -19.29
N LEU A 35 -2.34 1.33 -18.38
CA LEU A 35 -1.76 1.81 -17.16
C LEU A 35 -0.45 2.55 -17.48
N LYS A 36 -0.40 3.82 -17.11
CA LYS A 36 0.82 4.62 -17.14
C LYS A 36 1.70 4.17 -15.98
N ARG A 37 2.94 3.80 -16.25
CA ARG A 37 3.92 3.49 -15.21
C ARG A 37 4.77 4.72 -14.89
N ILE A 38 4.89 5.03 -13.60
CA ILE A 38 5.77 6.06 -13.07
C ILE A 38 6.69 5.37 -12.05
N ARG A 39 8.01 5.51 -12.21
CA ARG A 39 8.99 4.97 -11.27
C ARG A 39 9.61 6.10 -10.47
N ALA A 40 9.74 5.87 -9.16
CA ALA A 40 10.49 6.71 -8.24
C ALA A 40 11.27 5.85 -7.25
N TYR A 41 12.27 6.45 -6.63
CA TYR A 41 13.07 5.84 -5.57
C TYR A 41 12.86 6.66 -4.30
N MET A 42 12.32 6.00 -3.27
CA MET A 42 12.09 6.61 -1.97
C MET A 42 13.35 6.42 -1.10
N HIS A 43 13.83 7.51 -0.55
CA HIS A 43 14.95 7.54 0.39
C HIS A 43 14.41 7.89 1.78
N GLN A 44 14.56 6.97 2.70
CA GLN A 44 14.13 7.06 4.09
C GLN A 44 15.36 7.18 4.99
N THR A 45 15.51 8.29 5.67
CA THR A 45 16.58 8.47 6.68
C THR A 45 16.04 8.04 8.04
N LEU A 46 16.69 7.05 8.64
CA LEU A 46 16.16 6.36 9.82
C LEU A 46 16.40 7.11 11.13
N THR A 47 17.54 7.79 11.26
CA THR A 47 17.93 8.43 12.53
C THR A 47 18.67 9.74 12.30
N GLY A 48 18.78 10.52 13.38
CA GLY A 48 19.51 11.79 13.39
C GLY A 48 18.64 13.01 13.07
N PRO A 49 19.24 14.21 12.98
CA PRO A 49 18.49 15.47 12.83
C PRO A 49 17.73 15.58 11.48
N ASN A 50 18.07 14.71 10.52
CA ASN A 50 17.42 14.65 9.22
C ASN A 50 16.59 13.38 9.05
N ALA A 51 16.19 12.72 10.15
CA ALA A 51 15.27 11.57 10.08
C ALA A 51 13.99 11.98 9.36
N THR A 52 13.50 11.11 8.50
CA THR A 52 12.33 11.36 7.66
C THR A 52 11.09 10.62 8.14
N GLU A 53 11.20 9.96 9.28
CA GLU A 53 10.08 9.37 10.01
C GLU A 53 10.22 9.62 11.51
N GLU A 54 9.07 9.75 12.18
CA GLU A 54 9.00 9.98 13.61
C GLU A 54 7.76 9.30 14.20
N THR A 55 7.95 8.55 15.28
CA THR A 55 6.83 7.96 16.01
C THR A 55 6.15 9.05 16.85
N SER A 56 5.01 9.53 16.37
CA SER A 56 4.24 10.60 16.99
C SER A 56 3.32 10.11 18.11
N VAL A 57 2.89 8.84 18.05
CA VAL A 57 2.06 8.18 19.07
C VAL A 57 2.67 6.84 19.42
N GLN A 58 2.97 6.66 20.71
CA GLN A 58 3.44 5.38 21.23
C GLN A 58 2.28 4.40 21.46
N SER A 59 2.57 3.10 21.45
CA SER A 59 1.55 2.11 21.79
C SER A 59 0.99 2.32 23.19
N PRO A 60 -0.34 2.35 23.38
CA PRO A 60 -0.94 2.46 24.69
C PRO A 60 -0.74 1.22 25.57
N LEU A 61 -0.32 0.10 24.99
CA LEU A 61 -0.17 -1.18 25.71
C LEU A 61 1.14 -1.26 26.49
N GLY A 62 2.14 -0.44 26.18
CA GLY A 62 3.46 -0.50 26.82
C GLY A 62 4.22 -1.79 26.53
N GLY A 63 5.31 -2.06 27.30
CA GLY A 63 6.02 -3.35 27.25
C GLY A 63 6.64 -3.75 25.91
N GLY A 64 6.92 -2.76 25.02
CA GLY A 64 7.43 -3.02 23.67
C GLY A 64 6.36 -3.44 22.64
N ALA A 65 5.08 -3.37 23.00
CA ALA A 65 3.98 -3.55 22.06
C ALA A 65 3.95 -2.40 21.04
N THR A 66 3.52 -2.71 19.81
CA THR A 66 3.43 -1.71 18.73
C THR A 66 2.00 -1.35 18.35
N PHE A 67 1.01 -2.18 18.68
CA PHE A 67 -0.40 -1.91 18.36
C PHE A 67 -0.84 -0.52 18.86
N GLY A 68 -1.42 0.26 17.96
CA GLY A 68 -1.84 1.66 18.21
C GLY A 68 -0.73 2.70 18.05
N GLN A 69 0.51 2.29 17.78
CA GLN A 69 1.59 3.21 17.44
C GLN A 69 1.32 3.90 16.10
N ILE A 70 1.59 5.22 16.04
CA ILE A 70 1.48 5.99 14.79
C ILE A 70 2.82 6.65 14.51
N THR A 71 3.34 6.42 13.33
CA THR A 71 4.55 7.05 12.81
C THR A 71 4.18 7.92 11.62
N VAL A 72 4.64 9.16 11.60
CA VAL A 72 4.54 10.06 10.45
C VAL A 72 5.82 9.97 9.63
N LEU A 73 5.69 10.19 8.33
CA LEU A 73 6.81 10.10 7.40
C LEU A 73 6.76 11.18 6.33
N ASP A 74 7.94 11.65 5.95
CA ASP A 74 8.15 12.62 4.86
C ASP A 74 9.45 12.26 4.13
N ASN A 75 9.38 11.22 3.31
CA ASN A 75 10.52 10.65 2.61
C ASN A 75 10.78 11.36 1.28
N GLU A 76 12.05 11.47 0.89
CA GLU A 76 12.44 12.05 -0.38
C GLU A 76 12.18 11.07 -1.53
N LEU A 77 11.60 11.55 -2.63
CA LEU A 77 11.45 10.81 -3.88
C LEU A 77 12.40 11.35 -4.95
N ARG A 78 13.13 10.44 -5.58
CA ARG A 78 14.12 10.74 -6.61
C ARG A 78 13.96 9.82 -7.83
N ASP A 79 14.63 10.16 -8.93
CA ASP A 79 14.55 9.41 -10.20
C ASP A 79 15.53 8.21 -10.27
N SER A 80 16.44 8.08 -9.30
CA SER A 80 17.44 7.02 -9.22
C SER A 80 17.70 6.58 -7.77
N PRO A 81 18.19 5.35 -7.53
CA PRO A 81 18.56 4.89 -6.20
C PRO A 81 19.83 5.56 -5.64
N ASP A 82 20.66 6.16 -6.48
CA ASP A 82 21.83 6.92 -6.04
C ASP A 82 21.41 8.35 -5.69
N ARG A 83 21.30 8.64 -4.39
CA ARG A 83 20.85 9.95 -3.91
C ARG A 83 21.67 11.11 -4.45
N TRP A 84 22.98 10.92 -4.64
CA TRP A 84 23.91 11.98 -5.00
C TRP A 84 23.94 12.28 -6.50
N ARG A 85 23.52 11.30 -7.32
CA ARG A 85 23.53 11.39 -8.79
C ARG A 85 22.14 11.45 -9.39
N SER A 86 21.12 11.65 -8.57
CA SER A 86 19.71 11.66 -9.01
C SER A 86 19.05 13.01 -8.83
N SER A 87 18.00 13.25 -9.59
CA SER A 87 17.18 14.44 -9.51
C SER A 87 16.01 14.24 -8.56
N PRO A 88 15.62 15.24 -7.77
CA PRO A 88 14.43 15.16 -6.95
C PRO A 88 13.17 15.09 -7.83
N LEU A 89 12.21 14.26 -7.42
CA LEU A 89 10.88 14.17 -8.01
C LEU A 89 9.81 14.76 -7.09
N GLY A 90 9.99 14.60 -5.77
CA GLY A 90 9.01 15.04 -4.80
C GLY A 90 9.18 14.41 -3.42
N ARG A 91 8.05 14.23 -2.74
CA ARG A 91 7.98 13.69 -1.38
C ARG A 91 6.96 12.56 -1.31
N PHE A 92 7.25 11.60 -0.43
CA PHE A 92 6.31 10.55 -0.01
C PHE A 92 5.93 10.87 1.43
N GLN A 93 4.75 11.45 1.61
CA GLN A 93 4.27 12.00 2.88
C GLN A 93 3.07 11.24 3.38
N GLY A 94 3.04 10.91 4.66
CA GLY A 94 1.89 10.23 5.22
C GLY A 94 2.10 9.74 6.64
N LEU A 95 1.32 8.74 6.97
CA LEU A 95 1.41 8.04 8.24
C LEU A 95 1.30 6.53 8.06
N VAL A 96 1.87 5.82 9.00
CA VAL A 96 1.66 4.40 9.21
C VAL A 96 1.15 4.17 10.63
N ALA A 97 0.17 3.28 10.76
CA ALA A 97 -0.39 2.90 12.06
C ALA A 97 -0.27 1.40 12.24
N GLU A 98 0.25 0.98 13.39
CA GLU A 98 0.31 -0.42 13.79
C GLU A 98 -1.10 -0.88 14.19
N ALA A 99 -1.82 -1.48 13.24
CA ALA A 99 -3.20 -1.92 13.38
C ALA A 99 -3.32 -3.44 13.67
N GLY A 100 -2.21 -4.17 13.66
CA GLY A 100 -2.17 -5.58 13.99
C GLY A 100 -2.14 -5.82 15.50
N LEU A 101 -3.14 -6.52 16.03
CA LEU A 101 -3.19 -6.94 17.42
C LEU A 101 -2.65 -8.38 17.58
N ALA A 102 -1.97 -8.65 18.68
CA ALA A 102 -1.51 -10.00 19.05
C ALA A 102 -0.63 -10.71 17.99
N GLY A 103 0.34 -9.98 17.45
CA GLY A 103 1.32 -10.54 16.50
C GLY A 103 0.80 -10.73 15.08
N THR A 104 -0.40 -10.26 14.77
CA THR A 104 -0.90 -10.21 13.40
C THR A 104 -0.21 -9.06 12.68
N PRO A 105 0.51 -9.28 11.58
CA PRO A 105 1.08 -8.19 10.80
C PRO A 105 -0.02 -7.27 10.29
N GLY A 106 0.13 -5.97 10.48
CA GLY A 106 -0.94 -5.05 10.12
C GLY A 106 -0.57 -3.58 10.23
N LEU A 107 0.52 -3.18 9.56
CA LEU A 107 0.87 -1.78 9.44
C LEU A 107 -0.02 -1.15 8.36
N LEU A 108 -1.01 -0.36 8.75
CA LEU A 108 -1.82 0.44 7.84
C LEU A 108 -1.00 1.64 7.37
N SER A 109 -0.85 1.79 6.06
CA SER A 109 -0.15 2.93 5.44
C SER A 109 -1.14 3.79 4.66
N ALA A 110 -1.24 5.07 5.01
CA ALA A 110 -1.94 6.10 4.26
C ALA A 110 -0.94 7.18 3.85
N ALA A 111 -0.74 7.38 2.56
CA ALA A 111 0.32 8.26 2.06
C ALA A 111 -0.08 9.01 0.79
N ASN A 112 0.56 10.17 0.60
CA ASN A 112 0.53 10.94 -0.63
C ASN A 112 1.92 11.00 -1.24
N VAL A 113 2.00 10.78 -2.55
CA VAL A 113 3.11 11.26 -3.37
C VAL A 113 2.82 12.70 -3.76
N VAL A 114 3.71 13.62 -3.42
CA VAL A 114 3.62 15.03 -3.78
C VAL A 114 4.75 15.33 -4.75
N PHE A 115 4.43 15.52 -6.02
CA PHE A 115 5.43 15.84 -7.04
C PHE A 115 5.78 17.33 -6.97
N THR A 116 7.00 17.63 -6.50
CA THR A 116 7.51 19.01 -6.39
C THR A 116 8.43 19.40 -7.54
N ALA A 117 8.87 18.42 -8.34
CA ALA A 117 9.76 18.61 -9.48
C ALA A 117 9.43 17.63 -10.62
N GLY A 118 10.15 17.77 -11.74
CA GLY A 118 9.98 16.93 -12.92
C GLY A 118 8.66 17.18 -13.66
N ARG A 119 8.32 16.23 -14.54
CA ARG A 119 7.17 16.35 -15.45
C ARG A 119 5.80 16.39 -14.77
N HIS A 120 5.69 15.83 -13.55
CA HIS A 120 4.44 15.73 -12.79
C HIS A 120 4.30 16.82 -11.71
N ARG A 121 5.18 17.81 -11.72
CA ARG A 121 5.20 18.88 -10.71
C ARG A 121 3.81 19.49 -10.50
N GLY A 122 3.43 19.66 -9.22
CA GLY A 122 2.14 20.22 -8.81
C GLY A 122 1.01 19.20 -8.72
N SER A 123 1.28 17.93 -9.05
CA SER A 123 0.30 16.85 -8.96
C SER A 123 0.57 15.97 -7.72
N THR A 124 -0.45 15.23 -7.28
CA THR A 124 -0.33 14.27 -6.18
C THR A 124 -0.98 12.93 -6.51
N LEU A 125 -0.52 11.85 -5.84
CA LEU A 125 -1.20 10.55 -5.82
C LEU A 125 -1.51 10.17 -4.37
N ALA A 126 -2.75 9.81 -4.08
CA ALA A 126 -3.18 9.32 -2.77
C ALA A 126 -3.20 7.79 -2.75
N MET A 127 -2.63 7.19 -1.72
CA MET A 127 -2.49 5.74 -1.59
C MET A 127 -2.92 5.26 -0.21
N LEU A 128 -3.46 4.03 -0.19
CA LEU A 128 -3.80 3.31 1.04
C LEU A 128 -3.49 1.83 0.86
N GLY A 129 -3.01 1.19 1.91
CA GLY A 129 -2.78 -0.25 1.90
C GLY A 129 -2.18 -0.76 3.20
N THR A 130 -2.11 -2.08 3.31
CA THR A 130 -1.47 -2.76 4.42
C THR A 130 -0.04 -3.14 4.06
N VAL A 131 0.88 -2.90 4.97
CA VAL A 131 2.28 -3.35 4.87
C VAL A 131 2.47 -4.48 5.86
N GLN A 132 2.73 -5.67 5.37
CA GLN A 132 3.00 -6.83 6.22
C GLN A 132 4.51 -7.00 6.49
N ASN A 133 5.33 -6.69 5.51
CA ASN A 133 6.78 -6.81 5.60
C ASN A 133 7.45 -5.81 4.64
N LEU A 134 8.20 -4.87 5.17
CA LEU A 134 8.92 -3.87 4.38
C LEU A 134 10.08 -4.44 3.55
N ARG A 135 10.52 -5.66 3.83
CA ARG A 135 11.58 -6.36 3.05
C ARG A 135 10.99 -7.22 1.92
N ALA A 136 9.67 -7.41 1.89
CA ALA A 136 8.95 -8.04 0.77
C ALA A 136 8.42 -6.96 -0.19
N THR A 137 7.86 -7.39 -1.32
CA THR A 137 7.12 -6.46 -2.20
C THR A 137 5.85 -6.01 -1.50
N VAL A 138 5.67 -4.70 -1.41
CA VAL A 138 4.49 -4.07 -0.81
C VAL A 138 3.62 -3.46 -1.90
N GLU A 139 2.37 -3.89 -1.98
CA GLU A 139 1.39 -3.27 -2.87
C GLU A 139 0.46 -2.35 -2.08
N ARG A 140 0.11 -1.19 -2.67
CA ARG A 140 -0.90 -0.27 -2.15
C ARG A 140 -1.82 0.18 -3.26
N SER A 141 -3.10 0.34 -2.97
CA SER A 141 -4.07 0.92 -3.90
C SER A 141 -3.79 2.41 -4.11
N VAL A 142 -3.85 2.88 -5.36
CA VAL A 142 -3.93 4.29 -5.69
C VAL A 142 -5.41 4.68 -5.73
N LEU A 143 -5.82 5.52 -4.80
CA LEU A 143 -7.22 5.91 -4.59
C LEU A 143 -7.64 7.13 -5.40
N GLY A 144 -6.67 7.89 -5.88
CA GLY A 144 -6.90 9.13 -6.62
C GLY A 144 -5.66 10.01 -6.61
N GLY A 145 -5.85 11.27 -6.94
CA GLY A 145 -4.82 12.28 -6.92
C GLY A 145 -5.33 13.65 -7.30
N THR A 146 -4.42 14.58 -7.45
CA THR A 146 -4.70 15.96 -7.91
C THR A 146 -3.88 16.31 -9.14
N GLY A 147 -4.16 17.45 -9.75
CA GLY A 147 -3.46 17.87 -10.96
C GLY A 147 -3.66 16.90 -12.10
N GLU A 148 -2.57 16.42 -12.68
CA GLU A 148 -2.56 15.42 -13.77
C GLU A 148 -3.23 14.09 -13.34
N PHE A 149 -3.24 13.78 -12.05
CA PHE A 149 -3.76 12.53 -11.50
C PHE A 149 -5.15 12.64 -10.90
N ARG A 150 -5.90 13.70 -11.23
CA ARG A 150 -7.30 13.81 -10.83
C ARG A 150 -8.09 12.60 -11.34
N MET A 151 -8.85 11.96 -10.45
CA MET A 151 -9.60 10.72 -10.70
C MET A 151 -8.75 9.48 -11.01
N ALA A 152 -7.41 9.55 -10.90
CA ALA A 152 -6.54 8.39 -11.10
C ALA A 152 -6.97 7.20 -10.24
N ARG A 153 -6.80 5.99 -10.80
CA ARG A 153 -6.98 4.70 -10.13
C ARG A 153 -5.84 3.79 -10.52
N GLY A 154 -5.51 2.88 -9.63
CA GLY A 154 -4.47 1.90 -9.91
C GLY A 154 -3.84 1.34 -8.64
N TYR A 155 -2.57 1.02 -8.73
CA TYR A 155 -1.79 0.49 -7.60
C TYR A 155 -0.34 0.93 -7.67
N SER A 156 0.36 0.81 -6.55
CA SER A 156 1.80 0.95 -6.47
C SER A 156 2.44 -0.36 -6.01
N SER A 157 3.62 -0.65 -6.52
CA SER A 157 4.47 -1.75 -6.06
C SER A 157 5.76 -1.18 -5.52
N MET A 158 6.09 -1.48 -4.26
CA MET A 158 7.29 -0.99 -3.58
C MET A 158 8.20 -2.16 -3.22
N VAL A 159 9.49 -2.04 -3.56
CA VAL A 159 10.50 -3.07 -3.34
C VAL A 159 11.70 -2.47 -2.61
N TYR A 160 12.12 -3.10 -1.51
CA TYR A 160 13.32 -2.73 -0.79
C TYR A 160 14.58 -3.01 -1.61
N MET A 161 15.52 -2.06 -1.63
CA MET A 161 16.77 -2.13 -2.40
C MET A 161 17.97 -2.26 -1.47
N ALA A 162 18.29 -3.48 -1.04
CA ALA A 162 19.40 -3.75 -0.12
C ALA A 162 20.76 -3.21 -0.63
N GLY A 163 21.03 -3.31 -1.94
CA GLY A 163 22.27 -2.84 -2.55
C GLY A 163 22.41 -1.31 -2.63
N ALA A 164 21.34 -0.55 -2.42
CA ALA A 164 21.34 0.91 -2.40
C ALA A 164 21.13 1.48 -0.99
N SER A 165 20.75 0.63 -0.03
CA SER A 165 20.51 1.01 1.37
C SER A 165 21.81 1.00 2.19
N THR A 166 21.82 1.77 3.27
CA THR A 166 22.92 1.84 4.25
C THR A 166 22.36 1.62 5.66
N SER A 167 23.21 1.67 6.69
CA SER A 167 22.77 1.55 8.09
C SER A 167 21.83 2.66 8.54
N ASN A 168 21.82 3.81 7.87
CA ASN A 168 20.97 4.97 8.23
C ASN A 168 20.07 5.47 7.08
N ASN A 169 20.06 4.79 5.95
CA ASN A 169 19.20 5.17 4.83
C ASN A 169 18.66 3.93 4.14
N ASP A 170 17.37 3.70 4.23
CA ASP A 170 16.69 2.68 3.44
C ASP A 170 16.22 3.26 2.10
N VAL A 171 16.46 2.50 1.03
CA VAL A 171 16.05 2.87 -0.32
C VAL A 171 15.01 1.87 -0.82
N TYR A 172 13.92 2.39 -1.37
CA TYR A 172 12.85 1.60 -1.97
C TYR A 172 12.57 2.06 -3.39
N MET A 173 12.52 1.13 -4.31
CA MET A 173 11.98 1.38 -5.65
C MET A 173 10.45 1.30 -5.59
N ILE A 174 9.78 2.32 -6.11
CA ILE A 174 8.32 2.35 -6.19
C ILE A 174 7.90 2.54 -7.65
N ASP A 175 7.10 1.60 -8.15
CA ASP A 175 6.40 1.72 -9.41
C ASP A 175 4.93 2.03 -9.14
N PHE A 176 4.43 3.12 -9.70
CA PHE A 176 3.01 3.48 -9.71
C PHE A 176 2.44 3.10 -11.06
N PHE A 177 1.41 2.29 -11.05
CA PHE A 177 0.63 1.88 -12.24
C PHE A 177 -0.73 2.54 -12.15
N VAL A 178 -0.95 3.58 -12.95
CA VAL A 178 -2.12 4.45 -12.85
C VAL A 178 -2.82 4.62 -14.18
N GLN A 179 -4.14 4.58 -14.13
CA GLN A 179 -5.04 5.04 -15.17
C GLN A 179 -5.56 6.44 -14.78
N VAL A 180 -5.56 7.39 -15.72
CA VAL A 180 -6.02 8.77 -15.55
C VAL A 180 -7.11 9.03 -16.57
#